data_d63744b6062f8f9de65966ab0ba45f5a
#
_entry.id   d63744b6062f8f9de65966ab0ba45f5a
#
_cell.length_a   1.000
_cell.length_b   1.000
_cell.length_c   1.000
_cell.angle_alpha   90.00
_cell.angle_beta   90.00
_cell.angle_gamma   90.00
#
_symmetry.space_group_name_H-M   'P 1'
#
loop_
_entity.id
_entity.type
_entity.pdbx_description
1 polymer ?
#
loop_
_entity_poly.entity_id
_entity_poly.type
_entity_poly.pdbx_seq_one_letter_code
_entity_poly.pdbx_strand_id
1 'polypeptide(L)'
;GQGDAVHACDALTGNCTDYHAYFIALARSLGIPARFAIGAAIPSERHDGGTDGYHCWAEFWVDGIGWVPVDASEADKHPELADYYFGSLTADRVAFTQGRDLTLVPPQQGPPLNFFIYPYAELDGVPFDGVTRSFAFEDV
;
A
#
# COMPACT_ATOMS: atom_id res chain seq x y z
N GLY A 1 2.75 -9.24 5.79
CA GLY A 1 4.01 -9.02 5.10
C GLY A 1 4.69 -7.72 5.49
N GLN A 2 5.97 -7.70 5.33
CA GLN A 2 6.77 -6.50 5.60
C GLN A 2 7.16 -5.76 4.31
N GLY A 3 6.69 -6.28 3.17
CA GLY A 3 7.05 -5.76 1.85
C GLY A 3 8.49 -6.09 1.50
N ASP A 4 8.87 -7.34 1.67
CA ASP A 4 10.18 -7.86 1.31
C ASP A 4 10.11 -8.49 -0.08
N ALA A 5 10.77 -7.84 -1.05
CA ALA A 5 10.78 -8.28 -2.44
C ALA A 5 11.53 -9.61 -2.64
N VAL A 6 12.58 -9.87 -1.84
CA VAL A 6 13.34 -11.12 -1.91
C VAL A 6 12.51 -12.26 -1.36
N HIS A 7 11.87 -12.04 -0.20
CA HIS A 7 10.97 -13.03 0.38
C HIS A 7 9.82 -13.38 -0.59
N ALA A 8 9.21 -12.38 -1.22
CA ALA A 8 8.13 -12.60 -2.18
C ALA A 8 8.60 -13.41 -3.40
N CYS A 9 9.82 -13.15 -3.89
CA CYS A 9 10.42 -13.89 -4.98
C CYS A 9 10.68 -15.37 -4.62
N ASP A 10 11.24 -15.61 -3.43
CA ASP A 10 11.66 -16.94 -3.01
C ASP A 10 10.46 -17.81 -2.58
N ALA A 11 9.51 -17.21 -1.88
CA ALA A 11 8.34 -17.91 -1.36
C ALA A 11 7.21 -18.08 -2.39
N LEU A 12 7.20 -17.29 -3.47
CA LEU A 12 6.14 -17.20 -4.48
C LEU A 12 4.75 -16.99 -3.85
N THR A 13 4.72 -16.29 -2.72
CA THR A 13 3.50 -15.96 -1.98
C THR A 13 3.77 -14.75 -1.08
N GLY A 14 2.71 -14.12 -0.61
CA GLY A 14 2.80 -12.96 0.26
C GLY A 14 1.44 -12.29 0.44
N ASN A 15 1.47 -11.14 1.09
CA ASN A 15 0.33 -10.23 1.11
C ASN A 15 0.52 -9.07 0.11
N CYS A 16 -0.40 -8.12 0.10
CA CYS A 16 -0.32 -6.98 -0.83
C CYS A 16 0.99 -6.22 -0.72
N THR A 17 1.59 -6.06 0.47
CA THR A 17 2.87 -5.35 0.62
C THR A 17 4.02 -6.10 -0.02
N ASP A 18 4.03 -7.43 0.04
CA ASP A 18 5.08 -8.28 -0.54
C ASP A 18 4.99 -8.30 -2.07
N TYR A 19 3.78 -8.50 -2.62
CA TYR A 19 3.53 -8.43 -4.08
C TYR A 19 3.99 -7.10 -4.68
N HIS A 20 3.60 -5.98 -4.05
CA HIS A 20 3.95 -4.68 -4.58
C HIS A 20 5.41 -4.30 -4.36
N ALA A 21 6.06 -4.76 -3.27
CA ALA A 21 7.50 -4.61 -3.11
C ALA A 21 8.27 -5.34 -4.21
N TYR A 22 7.84 -6.55 -4.57
CA TYR A 22 8.43 -7.32 -5.65
C TYR A 22 8.26 -6.63 -7.00
N PHE A 23 7.04 -6.21 -7.34
CA PHE A 23 6.75 -5.45 -8.57
C PHE A 23 7.63 -4.19 -8.67
N ILE A 24 7.69 -3.39 -7.59
CA ILE A 24 8.47 -2.16 -7.54
C ILE A 24 9.97 -2.44 -7.73
N ALA A 25 10.49 -3.51 -7.11
CA ALA A 25 11.89 -3.89 -7.26
C ALA A 25 12.21 -4.25 -8.72
N LEU A 26 11.35 -5.02 -9.38
CA LEU A 26 11.49 -5.37 -10.79
C LEU A 26 11.44 -4.13 -11.69
N ALA A 27 10.43 -3.27 -11.53
CA ALA A 27 10.31 -2.04 -12.31
C ALA A 27 11.56 -1.17 -12.20
N ARG A 28 12.03 -0.96 -10.96
CA ARG A 28 13.24 -0.15 -10.69
C ARG A 28 14.52 -0.78 -11.25
N SER A 29 14.63 -2.11 -11.25
CA SER A 29 15.77 -2.81 -11.85
C SER A 29 15.86 -2.60 -13.37
N LEU A 30 14.74 -2.31 -14.01
CA LEU A 30 14.63 -1.95 -15.43
C LEU A 30 14.73 -0.44 -15.68
N GLY A 31 15.02 0.36 -14.66
CA GLY A 31 15.09 1.82 -14.77
C GLY A 31 13.74 2.53 -14.81
N ILE A 32 12.65 1.83 -14.54
CA ILE A 32 11.30 2.41 -14.51
C ILE A 32 11.04 2.96 -13.11
N PRO A 33 10.75 4.28 -12.94
CA PRO A 33 10.37 4.81 -11.65
C PRO A 33 9.09 4.13 -11.15
N ALA A 34 9.12 3.63 -9.94
CA ALA A 34 7.96 2.99 -9.31
C ALA A 34 7.90 3.34 -7.83
N ARG A 35 6.68 3.40 -7.27
CA ARG A 35 6.45 3.79 -5.89
C ARG A 35 5.34 2.96 -5.25
N PHE A 36 5.35 2.93 -3.95
CA PHE A 36 4.37 2.26 -3.12
C PHE A 36 3.29 3.24 -2.69
N ALA A 37 2.04 2.82 -2.70
CA ALA A 37 0.91 3.54 -2.15
C ALA A 37 0.12 2.63 -1.21
N ILE A 38 -0.40 3.19 -0.13
CA ILE A 38 -1.19 2.46 0.87
C ILE A 38 -2.34 3.31 1.38
N GLY A 39 -3.45 2.65 1.67
CA GLY A 39 -4.65 3.27 2.16
C GLY A 39 -5.67 2.27 2.69
N ALA A 40 -6.93 2.66 2.74
CA ALA A 40 -8.04 1.82 3.13
C ALA A 40 -8.71 1.21 1.89
N ALA A 41 -9.09 -0.07 2.00
CA ALA A 41 -10.06 -0.68 1.10
C ALA A 41 -11.46 -0.45 1.68
N ILE A 42 -12.36 0.08 0.85
CA ILE A 42 -13.76 0.30 1.20
C ILE A 42 -14.56 -0.89 0.68
N PRO A 43 -15.37 -1.56 1.51
CA PRO A 43 -16.23 -2.64 1.04
C PRO A 43 -17.27 -2.12 0.03
N SER A 44 -17.18 -2.56 -1.22
CA SER A 44 -18.05 -2.10 -2.32
C SER A 44 -19.52 -2.48 -2.16
N GLU A 45 -19.80 -3.49 -1.35
CA GLU A 45 -21.17 -3.98 -1.08
C GLU A 45 -21.89 -3.25 0.05
N ARG A 46 -21.24 -2.27 0.68
CA ARG A 46 -21.81 -1.48 1.79
C ARG A 46 -21.72 0.00 1.50
N HIS A 47 -22.74 0.74 1.95
CA HIS A 47 -22.81 2.19 1.80
C HIS A 47 -22.26 2.94 3.03
N ASP A 48 -22.10 2.26 4.14
CA ASP A 48 -21.56 2.81 5.39
C ASP A 48 -20.91 1.73 6.27
N GLY A 49 -20.28 2.16 7.33
CA GLY A 49 -19.76 1.28 8.38
C GLY A 49 -18.27 1.39 8.60
N GLY A 50 -17.73 0.42 9.33
CA GLY A 50 -16.31 0.33 9.63
C GLY A 50 -15.51 -0.34 8.52
N THR A 51 -14.26 0.08 8.35
CA THR A 51 -13.25 -0.67 7.60
C THR A 51 -12.00 -0.81 8.45
N ASP A 52 -11.57 -2.04 8.68
CA ASP A 52 -10.40 -2.35 9.51
C ASP A 52 -9.17 -2.72 8.67
N GLY A 53 -9.41 -2.97 7.38
CA GLY A 53 -8.37 -3.40 6.45
C GLY A 53 -7.62 -2.24 5.81
N TYR A 54 -6.30 -2.34 5.78
CA TYR A 54 -5.53 -1.57 4.83
C TYR A 54 -5.39 -2.35 3.52
N HIS A 55 -5.18 -1.62 2.45
CA HIS A 55 -4.77 -2.17 1.16
C HIS A 55 -3.67 -1.29 0.56
N CYS A 56 -2.79 -1.90 -0.20
CA CYS A 56 -1.72 -1.19 -0.86
C CYS A 56 -1.67 -1.57 -2.35
N TRP A 57 -1.04 -0.73 -3.13
CA TRP A 57 -0.78 -0.94 -4.55
C TRP A 57 0.55 -0.32 -4.95
N ALA A 58 0.99 -0.60 -6.15
CA ALA A 58 2.14 0.06 -6.74
C ALA A 58 1.70 1.07 -7.78
N GLU A 59 2.57 2.03 -8.07
CA GLU A 59 2.45 2.91 -9.22
C GLU A 59 3.80 2.96 -9.94
N PHE A 60 3.78 2.96 -11.27
CA PHE A 60 4.96 3.13 -12.09
C PHE A 60 4.79 4.30 -13.06
N TRP A 61 5.90 4.91 -13.43
CA TRP A 61 5.88 6.08 -14.30
C TRP A 61 5.90 5.70 -15.76
N VAL A 62 5.03 6.33 -16.54
CA VAL A 62 5.00 6.24 -18.02
C VAL A 62 5.13 7.64 -18.59
N ASP A 63 6.14 7.85 -19.43
CA ASP A 63 6.36 9.16 -20.05
C ASP A 63 5.14 9.58 -20.89
N GLY A 64 4.71 10.83 -20.69
CA GLY A 64 3.54 11.40 -21.37
C GLY A 64 2.19 11.00 -20.76
N ILE A 65 2.15 10.06 -19.81
CA ILE A 65 0.93 9.63 -19.10
C ILE A 65 0.99 10.01 -17.63
N GLY A 66 2.11 9.73 -16.95
CA GLY A 66 2.28 9.94 -15.52
C GLY A 66 2.34 8.64 -14.73
N TRP A 67 1.87 8.68 -13.49
CA TRP A 67 1.82 7.52 -12.60
C TRP A 67 0.65 6.61 -12.96
N VAL A 68 0.98 5.38 -13.32
CA VAL A 68 0.03 4.32 -13.69
C VAL A 68 -0.05 3.32 -12.54
N PRO A 69 -1.23 3.02 -12.01
CA PRO A 69 -1.39 2.11 -10.89
C PRO A 69 -1.31 0.64 -11.31
N VAL A 70 -0.87 -0.20 -10.36
CA VAL A 70 -0.87 -1.66 -10.48
C VAL A 70 -1.27 -2.28 -9.15
N ASP A 71 -2.23 -3.18 -9.18
CA ASP A 71 -2.59 -4.01 -8.04
C ASP A 71 -2.31 -5.49 -8.32
N ALA A 72 -1.06 -5.87 -8.11
CA ALA A 72 -0.61 -7.23 -8.36
C ALA A 72 -1.28 -8.27 -7.43
N SER A 73 -1.69 -7.86 -6.23
CA SER A 73 -2.34 -8.77 -5.29
C SER A 73 -3.81 -9.03 -5.64
N GLU A 74 -4.52 -8.05 -6.18
CA GLU A 74 -5.88 -8.27 -6.69
C GLU A 74 -5.85 -9.01 -8.04
N ALA A 75 -4.86 -8.75 -8.88
CA ALA A 75 -4.64 -9.50 -10.11
C ALA A 75 -4.38 -11.00 -9.86
N ASP A 76 -3.68 -11.33 -8.78
CA ASP A 76 -3.43 -12.73 -8.37
C ASP A 76 -4.71 -13.42 -7.87
N LYS A 77 -5.54 -12.71 -7.09
CA LYS A 77 -6.83 -13.22 -6.61
C LYS A 77 -7.87 -13.36 -7.72
N HIS A 78 -7.80 -12.51 -8.74
CA HIS A 78 -8.74 -12.37 -9.84
C HIS A 78 -7.99 -12.39 -11.18
N PRO A 79 -7.45 -13.54 -11.61
CA PRO A 79 -6.65 -13.64 -12.85
C PRO A 79 -7.39 -13.15 -14.10
N GLU A 80 -8.71 -13.26 -14.12
CA GLU A 80 -9.57 -12.76 -15.20
C GLU A 80 -9.60 -11.24 -15.31
N LEU A 81 -9.17 -10.52 -14.24
CA LEU A 81 -9.07 -9.06 -14.16
C LEU A 81 -7.61 -8.56 -14.16
N ALA A 82 -6.65 -9.43 -14.45
CA ALA A 82 -5.23 -9.06 -14.38
C ALA A 82 -4.89 -7.86 -15.27
N ASP A 83 -5.42 -7.82 -16.50
CA ASP A 83 -5.23 -6.68 -17.41
C ASP A 83 -5.86 -5.39 -16.89
N TYR A 84 -6.97 -5.47 -16.17
CA TYR A 84 -7.59 -4.32 -15.52
C TYR A 84 -6.71 -3.77 -14.41
N TYR A 85 -6.21 -4.63 -13.52
CA TYR A 85 -5.38 -4.23 -12.39
C TYR A 85 -3.95 -3.82 -12.78
N PHE A 86 -3.57 -4.02 -14.03
CA PHE A 86 -2.35 -3.46 -14.62
C PHE A 86 -2.67 -2.18 -15.40
N GLY A 87 -2.94 -1.10 -14.67
CA GLY A 87 -3.25 0.20 -15.26
C GLY A 87 -4.48 0.87 -14.67
N SER A 88 -5.28 0.15 -13.89
CA SER A 88 -6.49 0.67 -13.24
C SER A 88 -6.65 0.13 -11.82
N LEU A 89 -7.42 0.86 -11.03
CA LEU A 89 -7.85 0.45 -9.69
C LEU A 89 -9.36 0.62 -9.58
N THR A 90 -9.98 -0.19 -8.71
CA THR A 90 -11.37 0.05 -8.32
C THR A 90 -11.49 1.37 -7.55
N ALA A 91 -12.67 2.00 -7.60
CA ALA A 91 -12.94 3.25 -6.88
C ALA A 91 -13.01 3.04 -5.35
N ASP A 92 -13.15 1.80 -4.90
CA ASP A 92 -13.42 1.42 -3.51
C ASP A 92 -12.14 1.44 -2.66
N ARG A 93 -11.37 2.53 -2.74
CA ARG A 93 -10.15 2.71 -1.95
C ARG A 93 -9.79 4.17 -1.74
N VAL A 94 -9.21 4.46 -0.61
CA VAL A 94 -8.73 5.79 -0.24
C VAL A 94 -7.24 5.72 0.03
N ALA A 95 -6.43 6.48 -0.72
CA ALA A 95 -4.99 6.58 -0.49
C ALA A 95 -4.70 7.47 0.72
N PHE A 96 -3.84 7.02 1.63
CA PHE A 96 -3.36 7.81 2.75
C PHE A 96 -1.92 8.25 2.57
N THR A 97 -1.03 7.34 2.20
CA THR A 97 0.39 7.67 2.06
C THR A 97 1.02 7.02 0.83
N GLN A 98 2.10 7.64 0.38
CA GLN A 98 2.96 7.12 -0.67
C GLN A 98 4.39 6.98 -0.14
N GLY A 99 5.08 5.94 -0.59
CA GLY A 99 6.46 5.66 -0.21
C GLY A 99 6.58 4.69 0.96
N ARG A 100 7.83 4.37 1.26
CA ARG A 100 8.25 3.51 2.36
C ARG A 100 9.45 4.15 3.06
N ASP A 101 9.83 3.62 4.22
CA ASP A 101 10.92 4.16 5.03
C ASP A 101 10.73 5.66 5.34
N LEU A 102 9.53 5.97 5.83
CA LEU A 102 9.04 7.33 5.97
C LEU A 102 9.55 8.00 7.25
N THR A 103 10.03 9.23 7.10
CA THR A 103 10.26 10.15 8.22
C THR A 103 9.09 11.12 8.29
N LEU A 104 8.45 11.21 9.44
CA LEU A 104 7.29 12.07 9.68
C LEU A 104 7.69 13.56 9.82
N VAL A 105 6.70 14.43 9.81
CA VAL A 105 6.88 15.87 10.11
C VAL A 105 5.90 16.26 11.22
N PRO A 106 6.39 16.59 12.44
CA PRO A 106 7.79 16.54 12.87
C PRO A 106 8.36 15.11 12.86
N PRO A 107 9.69 14.95 12.76
CA PRO A 107 10.30 13.61 12.68
C PRO A 107 10.08 12.82 13.97
N GLN A 108 9.81 11.54 13.84
CA GLN A 108 9.84 10.58 14.93
C GLN A 108 11.27 10.40 15.48
N GLN A 109 11.39 9.96 16.72
CA GLN A 109 12.68 9.62 17.33
C GLN A 109 13.08 8.14 17.01
N GLY A 110 12.09 7.31 16.72
CA GLY A 110 12.30 5.93 16.26
C GLY A 110 12.82 5.84 14.83
N PRO A 111 13.03 4.62 14.32
CA PRO A 111 13.47 4.41 12.94
C PRO A 111 12.40 4.88 11.93
N PRO A 112 12.79 5.08 10.66
CA PRO A 112 11.82 5.34 9.59
C PRO A 112 10.71 4.29 9.56
N LEU A 113 9.48 4.73 9.32
CA LEU A 113 8.32 3.86 9.25
C LEU A 113 8.31 3.09 7.92
N ASN A 114 8.23 1.78 7.97
CA ASN A 114 8.18 0.94 6.78
C ASN A 114 7.05 1.39 5.82
N PHE A 115 5.88 1.68 6.37
CA PHE A 115 4.75 2.35 5.71
C PHE A 115 3.91 3.07 6.77
N PHE A 116 3.06 3.98 6.35
CA PHE A 116 2.25 4.77 7.27
C PHE A 116 0.79 4.75 6.85
N ILE A 117 -0.02 4.01 7.60
CA ILE A 117 -1.47 3.88 7.40
C ILE A 117 -2.21 4.11 8.71
N TYR A 118 -1.61 3.74 9.83
CA TYR A 118 -2.19 3.84 11.16
C TYR A 118 -1.56 4.97 11.95
N PRO A 119 -2.27 5.57 12.92
CA PRO A 119 -1.70 6.54 13.84
C PRO A 119 -0.41 6.01 14.47
N TYR A 120 0.62 6.84 14.48
CA TYR A 120 1.89 6.54 15.10
C TYR A 120 2.04 7.37 16.38
N ALA A 121 2.51 6.75 17.44
CA ALA A 121 2.77 7.41 18.71
C ALA A 121 4.12 6.99 19.29
N GLU A 122 4.74 7.89 20.02
CA GLU A 122 5.93 7.62 20.82
C GLU A 122 5.70 8.07 22.25
N LEU A 123 6.23 7.31 23.20
CA LEU A 123 6.31 7.67 24.59
C LEU A 123 7.79 7.71 24.99
N ASP A 124 8.27 8.89 25.39
CA ASP A 124 9.67 9.12 25.71
C ASP A 124 10.65 8.72 24.59
N GLY A 125 10.24 8.93 23.33
CA GLY A 125 11.06 8.62 22.15
C GLY A 125 11.07 7.12 21.75
N VAL A 126 10.20 6.31 22.34
CA VAL A 126 10.05 4.89 22.01
C VAL A 126 8.68 4.67 21.37
N PRO A 127 8.62 3.93 20.24
CA PRO A 127 7.34 3.59 19.62
C PRO A 127 6.36 2.97 20.64
N PHE A 128 5.12 3.46 20.63
CA PHE A 128 4.07 3.04 21.53
C PHE A 128 2.91 2.39 20.77
N ASP A 129 2.72 1.09 20.96
CA ASP A 129 1.73 0.28 20.25
C ASP A 129 0.34 0.26 20.91
N GLY A 130 0.17 0.96 22.05
CA GLY A 130 -1.10 0.99 22.81
C GLY A 130 -2.18 1.89 22.21
N VAL A 131 -2.05 2.31 20.95
CA VAL A 131 -3.03 3.16 20.25
C VAL A 131 -4.15 2.32 19.70
N THR A 132 -5.38 2.62 20.10
CA THR A 132 -6.59 2.06 19.46
C THR A 132 -7.04 2.97 18.32
N ARG A 133 -7.54 2.39 17.24
CA ARG A 133 -8.01 3.11 16.07
C ARG A 133 -9.29 2.49 15.52
N SER A 134 -10.08 3.30 14.87
CA SER A 134 -11.21 2.85 14.04
C SER A 134 -11.33 3.75 12.81
N PHE A 135 -11.70 3.16 11.70
CA PHE A 135 -12.05 3.88 10.49
C PHE A 135 -13.51 3.59 10.14
N ALA A 136 -14.22 4.61 9.74
CA ALA A 136 -15.59 4.49 9.25
C ALA A 136 -15.71 5.26 7.93
N PHE A 137 -16.64 4.84 7.10
CA PHE A 137 -16.97 5.48 5.83
C PHE A 137 -18.49 5.60 5.69
N GLU A 138 -18.91 6.53 4.86
CA GLU A 138 -20.28 6.76 4.45
C GLU A 138 -20.26 7.27 3.01
N ASP A 139 -21.11 6.72 2.15
CA ASP A 139 -21.29 7.21 0.79
C ASP A 139 -22.02 8.56 0.81
N VAL A 140 -21.62 9.48 -0.07
CA VAL A 140 -22.20 10.81 -0.23
C VAL A 140 -22.92 10.95 -1.57
#